data_ae2d79ad563f41963246d2d17a6ec6b2
#
_entry.id   ae2d79ad563f41963246d2d17a6ec6b2
#
_cell.length_a   1.000
_cell.length_b   1.000
_cell.length_c   1.000
_cell.angle_alpha   90.00
_cell.angle_beta   90.00
_cell.angle_gamma   90.00
#
_symmetry.space_group_name_H-M   'P 1'
#
loop_
_entity.id
_entity.type
_entity.pdbx_description
1 polymer ?
#
loop_
_entity_poly.entity_id
_entity_poly.type
_entity_poly.pdbx_seq_one_letter_code
_entity_poly.pdbx_strand_id
1 'polypeptide(L)'
;MGEKKGFFSRLVEGLTKTRDNIVSGIDSVFHGFSKIDDEFYEELEEILIMGDLGVKATEAILDDLREKVKANHVKEPAECKQLLIDSIKQQMQVGETAYRFEEETSVVLVSGVNGVGKTTTVGKLAGKLKEQGKKVVIAGADTFRAAAGDQLKEWADRSGVDMIGGTEGADPGSVVYDATAAAKARNADVLLVDTAGRLHNKKNLMNELGKINKILEKEYPQAYRETLVVLDATTGQNALVQAKEFSDVAKISGIVLTKMDGTAKGGIAVAIQAELGVPVKYIGVGETIDDLQKFDPDEFVNALFDVKNKEDNDEDADAR
;
A
#
# COMPACT_ATOMS: atom_id res chain seq x y z
N MET A 1 15.01 -25.53 11.47
CA MET A 1 14.81 -24.53 10.40
C MET A 1 13.34 -24.35 10.35
N GLY A 2 12.81 -23.17 10.78
CA GLY A 2 11.37 -22.91 10.67
C GLY A 2 11.02 -22.73 9.19
N GLU A 3 9.98 -23.39 8.76
CA GLU A 3 9.40 -23.17 7.43
C GLU A 3 9.06 -21.67 7.29
N LYS A 4 9.55 -21.03 6.22
CA LYS A 4 9.17 -19.67 5.91
C LYS A 4 7.67 -19.70 5.57
N LYS A 5 6.84 -19.19 6.46
CA LYS A 5 5.40 -19.01 6.18
C LYS A 5 5.26 -18.25 4.86
N GLY A 6 4.41 -18.74 3.97
CA GLY A 6 4.09 -18.05 2.71
C GLY A 6 3.53 -16.64 2.96
N PHE A 7 3.57 -15.78 1.95
CA PHE A 7 3.06 -14.40 2.08
C PHE A 7 1.58 -14.38 2.51
N PHE A 8 0.74 -15.18 1.86
CA PHE A 8 -0.69 -15.26 2.17
C PHE A 8 -0.93 -15.63 3.65
N SER A 9 -0.19 -16.59 4.21
CA SER A 9 -0.28 -16.96 5.63
C SER A 9 0.06 -15.78 6.57
N ARG A 10 1.07 -14.96 6.22
CA ARG A 10 1.41 -13.74 6.99
C ARG A 10 0.36 -12.65 6.83
N LEU A 11 -0.21 -12.50 5.64
CA LEU A 11 -1.31 -11.58 5.37
C LEU A 11 -2.55 -11.95 6.18
N VAL A 12 -2.96 -13.21 6.17
CA VAL A 12 -4.09 -13.73 6.97
C VAL A 12 -3.85 -13.48 8.46
N GLU A 13 -2.64 -13.78 8.96
CA GLU A 13 -2.28 -13.53 10.36
C GLU A 13 -2.33 -12.03 10.70
N GLY A 14 -1.81 -11.18 9.80
CA GLY A 14 -1.83 -9.73 9.95
C GLY A 14 -3.23 -9.14 9.94
N LEU A 15 -4.12 -9.66 9.12
CA LEU A 15 -5.50 -9.18 8.98
C LEU A 15 -6.49 -9.80 9.97
N THR A 16 -6.05 -10.71 10.86
CA THR A 16 -6.96 -11.43 11.78
C THR A 16 -7.88 -10.48 12.54
N LYS A 17 -7.36 -9.41 13.12
CA LYS A 17 -8.16 -8.44 13.88
C LYS A 17 -9.17 -7.68 13.00
N THR A 18 -8.79 -7.32 11.79
CA THR A 18 -9.70 -6.66 10.83
C THR A 18 -10.80 -7.62 10.41
N ARG A 19 -10.41 -8.85 10.09
CA ARG A 19 -11.33 -9.92 9.71
C ARG A 19 -12.37 -10.19 10.78
N ASP A 20 -11.95 -10.43 12.01
CA ASP A 20 -12.85 -10.79 13.09
C ASP A 20 -13.93 -9.72 13.34
N ASN A 21 -13.61 -8.45 13.11
CA ASN A 21 -14.57 -7.35 13.22
C ASN A 21 -15.55 -7.27 12.04
N ILE A 22 -15.05 -7.41 10.81
CA ILE A 22 -15.87 -7.23 9.59
C ILE A 22 -16.69 -8.50 9.32
N VAL A 23 -16.03 -9.67 9.33
CA VAL A 23 -16.69 -10.93 8.91
C VAL A 23 -17.77 -11.35 9.86
N SER A 24 -17.56 -11.21 11.20
CA SER A 24 -18.60 -11.54 12.17
C SER A 24 -19.86 -10.67 12.01
N GLY A 25 -19.70 -9.40 11.69
CA GLY A 25 -20.81 -8.49 11.39
C GLY A 25 -21.55 -8.91 10.13
N ILE A 26 -20.81 -9.08 9.03
CA ILE A 26 -21.38 -9.49 7.73
C ILE A 26 -22.09 -10.85 7.83
N ASP A 27 -21.49 -11.85 8.48
CA ASP A 27 -22.12 -13.15 8.67
C ASP A 27 -23.40 -13.07 9.53
N SER A 28 -23.44 -12.17 10.51
CA SER A 28 -24.66 -11.88 11.29
C SER A 28 -25.79 -11.37 10.39
N VAL A 29 -25.51 -10.46 9.48
CA VAL A 29 -26.51 -9.94 8.52
C VAL A 29 -26.99 -11.04 7.60
N PHE A 30 -26.09 -11.79 6.97
CA PHE A 30 -26.45 -12.84 6.04
C PHE A 30 -27.29 -13.98 6.67
N HIS A 31 -27.11 -14.25 7.95
CA HIS A 31 -27.89 -15.28 8.64
C HIS A 31 -29.11 -14.70 9.39
N GLY A 32 -29.10 -13.42 9.71
CA GLY A 32 -30.16 -12.75 10.47
C GLY A 32 -31.37 -12.32 9.62
N PHE A 33 -31.16 -12.04 8.37
CA PHE A 33 -32.20 -11.60 7.45
C PHE A 33 -32.81 -12.78 6.67
N SER A 34 -34.13 -12.73 6.45
CA SER A 34 -34.86 -13.71 5.66
C SER A 34 -35.11 -13.28 4.21
N LYS A 35 -34.77 -12.03 3.87
CA LYS A 35 -34.96 -11.43 2.53
C LYS A 35 -33.96 -10.31 2.31
N ILE A 36 -33.72 -10.01 1.03
CA ILE A 36 -32.85 -8.95 0.56
C ILE A 36 -33.72 -7.71 0.31
N ASP A 37 -33.85 -6.84 1.29
CA ASP A 37 -34.59 -5.58 1.23
C ASP A 37 -33.73 -4.40 1.65
N ASP A 38 -34.31 -3.21 1.76
CA ASP A 38 -33.56 -1.99 2.10
C ASP A 38 -32.92 -2.10 3.49
N GLU A 39 -33.59 -2.70 4.47
CA GLU A 39 -33.06 -2.90 5.82
C GLU A 39 -31.82 -3.81 5.82
N PHE A 40 -31.79 -4.85 4.98
CA PHE A 40 -30.61 -5.69 4.76
C PHE A 40 -29.41 -4.89 4.24
N TYR A 41 -29.61 -3.97 3.28
CA TYR A 41 -28.53 -3.14 2.75
C TYR A 41 -28.09 -2.06 3.72
N GLU A 42 -29.00 -1.48 4.50
CA GLU A 42 -28.68 -0.48 5.53
C GLU A 42 -27.76 -1.10 6.62
N GLU A 43 -28.06 -2.32 7.06
CA GLU A 43 -27.23 -3.02 8.06
C GLU A 43 -25.85 -3.38 7.49
N LEU A 44 -25.76 -3.82 6.20
CA LEU A 44 -24.47 -4.03 5.53
C LEU A 44 -23.66 -2.74 5.43
N GLU A 45 -24.31 -1.61 5.10
CA GLU A 45 -23.68 -0.30 5.03
C GLU A 45 -23.02 0.06 6.35
N GLU A 46 -23.75 -0.08 7.45
CA GLU A 46 -23.23 0.23 8.80
C GLU A 46 -21.99 -0.61 9.12
N ILE A 47 -22.03 -1.92 8.86
CA ILE A 47 -20.91 -2.83 9.12
C ILE A 47 -19.69 -2.49 8.27
N LEU A 48 -19.85 -2.20 6.99
CA LEU A 48 -18.75 -1.86 6.10
C LEU A 48 -18.10 -0.53 6.50
N ILE A 49 -18.90 0.47 6.90
CA ILE A 49 -18.39 1.74 7.42
C ILE A 49 -17.64 1.54 8.74
N MET A 50 -18.20 0.75 9.67
CA MET A 50 -17.53 0.41 10.93
C MET A 50 -16.21 -0.37 10.71
N GLY A 51 -16.11 -1.10 9.61
CA GLY A 51 -14.90 -1.78 9.15
C GLY A 51 -13.85 -0.86 8.51
N ASP A 52 -14.00 0.46 8.60
CA ASP A 52 -13.10 1.48 7.99
C ASP A 52 -13.08 1.48 6.45
N LEU A 53 -14.06 0.87 5.76
CA LEU A 53 -14.12 0.91 4.29
C LEU A 53 -14.43 2.32 3.75
N GLY A 54 -15.03 3.19 4.60
CA GLY A 54 -15.41 4.55 4.23
C GLY A 54 -16.70 4.62 3.42
N VAL A 55 -17.39 5.76 3.50
CA VAL A 55 -18.75 5.94 2.92
C VAL A 55 -18.75 5.73 1.40
N LYS A 56 -17.85 6.41 0.68
CA LYS A 56 -17.83 6.36 -0.80
C LYS A 56 -17.57 4.95 -1.35
N ALA A 57 -16.65 4.20 -0.73
CA ALA A 57 -16.39 2.83 -1.14
C ALA A 57 -17.58 1.93 -0.82
N THR A 58 -18.18 2.09 0.36
CA THR A 58 -19.34 1.32 0.80
C THR A 58 -20.53 1.54 -0.14
N GLU A 59 -20.87 2.79 -0.48
CA GLU A 59 -21.92 3.09 -1.45
C GLU A 59 -21.66 2.39 -2.80
N ALA A 60 -20.44 2.52 -3.36
CA ALA A 60 -20.11 1.88 -4.64
C ALA A 60 -20.17 0.34 -4.58
N ILE A 61 -19.74 -0.27 -3.47
CA ILE A 61 -19.81 -1.72 -3.24
C ILE A 61 -21.25 -2.19 -3.16
N LEU A 62 -22.11 -1.47 -2.42
CA LEU A 62 -23.52 -1.84 -2.27
C LEU A 62 -24.33 -1.63 -3.54
N ASP A 63 -24.04 -0.60 -4.32
CA ASP A 63 -24.67 -0.38 -5.63
C ASP A 63 -24.33 -1.51 -6.60
N ASP A 64 -23.04 -1.90 -6.68
CA ASP A 64 -22.61 -3.04 -7.50
C ASP A 64 -23.21 -4.36 -6.99
N LEU A 65 -23.32 -4.55 -5.68
CA LEU A 65 -23.99 -5.71 -5.08
C LEU A 65 -25.47 -5.77 -5.47
N ARG A 66 -26.19 -4.64 -5.40
CA ARG A 66 -27.60 -4.56 -5.82
C ARG A 66 -27.79 -4.97 -7.29
N GLU A 67 -26.90 -4.48 -8.17
CA GLU A 67 -26.92 -4.84 -9.59
C GLU A 67 -26.66 -6.35 -9.79
N LYS A 68 -25.66 -6.92 -9.11
CA LYS A 68 -25.34 -8.35 -9.17
C LYS A 68 -26.46 -9.24 -8.63
N VAL A 69 -27.06 -8.87 -7.50
CA VAL A 69 -28.22 -9.56 -6.91
C VAL A 69 -29.38 -9.62 -7.90
N LYS A 70 -29.68 -8.48 -8.54
CA LYS A 70 -30.75 -8.40 -9.55
C LYS A 70 -30.41 -9.21 -10.79
N ALA A 71 -29.20 -9.09 -11.32
CA ALA A 71 -28.75 -9.79 -12.53
C ALA A 71 -28.76 -11.32 -12.36
N ASN A 72 -28.36 -11.81 -11.19
CA ASN A 72 -28.28 -13.24 -10.88
C ASN A 72 -29.57 -13.80 -10.26
N HIS A 73 -30.62 -12.97 -10.11
CA HIS A 73 -31.90 -13.36 -9.50
C HIS A 73 -31.77 -13.98 -8.10
N VAL A 74 -30.80 -13.51 -7.31
CA VAL A 74 -30.55 -13.97 -5.95
C VAL A 74 -31.70 -13.60 -5.03
N LYS A 75 -32.14 -14.54 -4.20
CA LYS A 75 -33.29 -14.36 -3.30
C LYS A 75 -32.92 -14.51 -1.82
N GLU A 76 -31.91 -15.30 -1.55
CA GLU A 76 -31.48 -15.59 -0.17
C GLU A 76 -30.29 -14.72 0.22
N PRO A 77 -30.33 -14.03 1.37
CA PRO A 77 -29.21 -13.21 1.85
C PRO A 77 -27.86 -13.96 1.90
N ALA A 78 -27.86 -15.22 2.29
CA ALA A 78 -26.63 -16.03 2.35
C ALA A 78 -25.90 -16.17 1.02
N GLU A 79 -26.60 -16.10 -0.12
CA GLU A 79 -26.02 -16.16 -1.45
C GLU A 79 -25.31 -14.84 -1.84
N CYS A 80 -25.55 -13.74 -1.11
CA CYS A 80 -24.95 -12.44 -1.37
C CYS A 80 -23.49 -12.37 -0.93
N LYS A 81 -23.00 -13.26 -0.06
CA LYS A 81 -21.64 -13.18 0.50
C LYS A 81 -20.56 -13.16 -0.58
N GLN A 82 -20.65 -14.09 -1.54
CA GLN A 82 -19.67 -14.16 -2.64
C GLN A 82 -19.77 -12.92 -3.54
N LEU A 83 -20.98 -12.45 -3.83
CA LEU A 83 -21.19 -11.25 -4.64
C LEU A 83 -20.63 -10.00 -3.96
N LEU A 84 -20.74 -9.89 -2.63
CA LEU A 84 -20.15 -8.81 -1.85
C LEU A 84 -18.61 -8.85 -1.93
N ILE A 85 -18.01 -10.03 -1.77
CA ILE A 85 -16.58 -10.25 -1.91
C ILE A 85 -16.11 -9.80 -3.31
N ASP A 86 -16.82 -10.21 -4.35
CA ASP A 86 -16.48 -9.85 -5.73
C ASP A 86 -16.65 -8.35 -5.99
N SER A 87 -17.62 -7.69 -5.34
CA SER A 87 -17.80 -6.24 -5.42
C SER A 87 -16.67 -5.48 -4.74
N ILE A 88 -16.20 -5.96 -3.58
CA ILE A 88 -15.04 -5.38 -2.89
C ILE A 88 -13.77 -5.54 -3.75
N LYS A 89 -13.53 -6.74 -4.31
CA LYS A 89 -12.37 -6.99 -5.20
C LYS A 89 -12.38 -6.06 -6.41
N GLN A 90 -13.53 -5.82 -6.99
CA GLN A 90 -13.69 -4.93 -8.15
C GLN A 90 -13.28 -3.49 -7.82
N GLN A 91 -13.60 -3.00 -6.61
CA GLN A 91 -13.19 -1.66 -6.15
C GLN A 91 -11.68 -1.52 -5.92
N MET A 92 -10.97 -2.64 -5.74
CA MET A 92 -9.55 -2.65 -5.39
C MET A 92 -8.62 -3.00 -6.56
N GLN A 93 -9.10 -3.06 -7.78
CA GLN A 93 -8.28 -3.41 -8.92
C GLN A 93 -7.09 -2.45 -9.09
N VAL A 94 -5.91 -3.03 -9.27
CA VAL A 94 -4.66 -2.32 -9.57
C VAL A 94 -4.46 -2.37 -11.09
N GLY A 95 -4.27 -1.20 -11.71
CA GLY A 95 -4.10 -1.15 -13.16
C GLY A 95 -2.84 -1.89 -13.63
N GLU A 96 -2.85 -2.43 -14.85
CA GLU A 96 -1.73 -3.19 -15.45
C GLU A 96 -0.40 -2.43 -15.42
N THR A 97 -0.43 -1.10 -15.49
CA THR A 97 0.78 -0.25 -15.49
C THR A 97 1.24 0.17 -14.08
N ALA A 98 0.64 -0.36 -13.02
CA ALA A 98 0.91 0.07 -11.66
C ALA A 98 2.39 -0.09 -11.24
N TYR A 99 3.06 -1.11 -11.75
CA TYR A 99 4.46 -1.42 -11.42
C TYR A 99 5.45 -1.13 -12.56
N ARG A 100 5.06 -0.30 -13.52
CA ARG A 100 5.92 0.10 -14.65
C ARG A 100 7.27 0.64 -14.21
N PHE A 101 7.35 1.26 -13.04
CA PHE A 101 8.60 1.77 -12.49
C PHE A 101 9.63 0.66 -12.15
N GLU A 102 9.21 -0.58 -12.01
CA GLU A 102 10.11 -1.71 -11.82
C GLU A 102 10.69 -2.23 -13.14
N GLU A 103 10.05 -1.93 -14.26
CA GLU A 103 10.42 -2.43 -15.59
C GLU A 103 11.29 -1.45 -16.38
N GLU A 104 11.13 -0.15 -16.11
CA GLU A 104 11.85 0.93 -16.78
C GLU A 104 12.86 1.60 -15.85
N THR A 105 13.83 2.29 -16.43
CA THR A 105 14.70 3.18 -15.64
C THR A 105 13.83 4.23 -14.96
N SER A 106 13.87 4.27 -13.64
CA SER A 106 12.89 5.02 -12.85
C SER A 106 13.48 5.77 -11.67
N VAL A 107 12.75 6.80 -11.23
CA VAL A 107 12.94 7.47 -9.94
C VAL A 107 11.67 7.34 -9.14
N VAL A 108 11.78 6.79 -7.94
CA VAL A 108 10.68 6.58 -7.01
C VAL A 108 10.84 7.53 -5.82
N LEU A 109 9.98 8.53 -5.72
CA LEU A 109 9.88 9.38 -4.54
C LEU A 109 9.03 8.70 -3.48
N VAL A 110 9.54 8.57 -2.27
CA VAL A 110 8.82 7.98 -1.14
C VAL A 110 8.55 9.06 -0.10
N SER A 111 7.27 9.39 0.07
CA SER A 111 6.77 10.42 0.98
C SER A 111 5.81 9.83 2.02
N GLY A 112 5.49 10.61 3.04
CA GLY A 112 4.58 10.22 4.13
C GLY A 112 4.95 10.94 5.41
N VAL A 113 4.10 10.97 6.43
CA VAL A 113 4.38 11.63 7.71
C VAL A 113 5.49 10.89 8.49
N ASN A 114 5.99 11.50 9.55
CA ASN A 114 6.99 10.84 10.40
C ASN A 114 6.38 9.63 11.14
N GLY A 115 7.13 8.53 11.24
CA GLY A 115 6.71 7.33 11.98
C GLY A 115 5.85 6.33 11.19
N VAL A 116 5.45 6.64 9.95
CA VAL A 116 4.66 5.70 9.12
C VAL A 116 5.48 4.58 8.47
N GLY A 117 6.81 4.62 8.56
CA GLY A 117 7.67 3.57 8.01
C GLY A 117 8.29 3.87 6.64
N LYS A 118 8.45 5.16 6.24
CA LYS A 118 9.08 5.54 4.96
C LYS A 118 10.46 4.92 4.75
N THR A 119 11.39 5.22 5.66
CA THR A 119 12.78 4.74 5.60
C THR A 119 12.85 3.21 5.55
N THR A 120 12.02 2.53 6.36
CA THR A 120 11.87 1.08 6.34
C THR A 120 11.31 0.58 5.00
N THR A 121 10.32 1.26 4.44
CA THR A 121 9.75 0.93 3.13
C THR A 121 10.80 1.07 2.02
N VAL A 122 11.57 2.17 2.01
CA VAL A 122 12.65 2.38 1.04
C VAL A 122 13.67 1.24 1.14
N GLY A 123 14.09 0.88 2.36
CA GLY A 123 15.04 -0.20 2.59
C GLY A 123 14.53 -1.56 2.12
N LYS A 124 13.29 -1.91 2.45
CA LYS A 124 12.66 -3.17 2.03
C LYS A 124 12.46 -3.22 0.51
N LEU A 125 11.99 -2.14 -0.09
CA LEU A 125 11.79 -2.04 -1.54
C LEU A 125 13.13 -2.16 -2.28
N ALA A 126 14.19 -1.52 -1.77
CA ALA A 126 15.54 -1.64 -2.30
C ALA A 126 16.03 -3.10 -2.29
N GLY A 127 15.83 -3.80 -1.17
CA GLY A 127 16.18 -5.22 -1.04
C GLY A 127 15.44 -6.09 -2.06
N LYS A 128 14.12 -5.92 -2.17
CA LYS A 128 13.32 -6.69 -3.14
C LYS A 128 13.72 -6.44 -4.60
N LEU A 129 13.93 -5.18 -4.97
CA LEU A 129 14.39 -4.84 -6.32
C LEU A 129 15.78 -5.42 -6.60
N LYS A 130 16.66 -5.44 -5.58
CA LYS A 130 17.97 -6.06 -5.69
C LYS A 130 17.88 -7.58 -5.88
N GLU A 131 17.00 -8.27 -5.14
CA GLU A 131 16.73 -9.71 -5.29
C GLU A 131 16.20 -10.05 -6.68
N GLN A 132 15.46 -9.14 -7.31
CA GLN A 132 15.01 -9.23 -8.71
C GLN A 132 16.13 -8.94 -9.73
N GLY A 133 17.37 -8.72 -9.28
CA GLY A 133 18.52 -8.44 -10.14
C GLY A 133 18.65 -6.98 -10.60
N LYS A 134 17.83 -6.05 -10.06
CA LYS A 134 17.89 -4.63 -10.41
C LYS A 134 19.09 -3.94 -9.76
N LYS A 135 19.65 -2.98 -10.48
CA LYS A 135 20.64 -2.04 -9.96
C LYS A 135 19.92 -0.89 -9.29
N VAL A 136 20.01 -0.79 -7.97
CA VAL A 136 19.31 0.20 -7.17
C VAL A 136 20.30 1.18 -6.56
N VAL A 137 19.93 2.46 -6.54
CA VAL A 137 20.60 3.52 -5.78
C VAL A 137 19.57 4.15 -4.85
N ILE A 138 19.96 4.42 -3.61
CA ILE A 138 19.13 5.10 -2.61
C ILE A 138 19.63 6.52 -2.42
N ALA A 139 18.73 7.51 -2.40
CA ALA A 139 18.98 8.88 -1.99
C ALA A 139 18.38 9.13 -0.60
N GLY A 140 19.20 9.39 0.41
CA GLY A 140 18.77 9.77 1.76
C GLY A 140 18.48 11.26 1.84
N ALA A 141 17.32 11.70 1.35
CA ALA A 141 16.94 13.11 1.32
C ALA A 141 16.17 13.58 2.58
N ASP A 142 15.90 12.70 3.57
CA ASP A 142 15.47 13.13 4.93
C ASP A 142 16.68 13.59 5.74
N THR A 143 17.24 14.75 5.37
CA THR A 143 18.45 15.32 5.97
C THR A 143 18.23 15.99 7.33
N PHE A 144 16.98 16.10 7.76
CA PHE A 144 16.64 16.75 9.02
C PHE A 144 16.69 15.83 10.23
N ARG A 145 16.71 14.53 10.00
CA ARG A 145 16.72 13.51 11.04
C ARG A 145 18.00 12.68 10.93
N ALA A 146 18.98 12.94 11.80
CA ALA A 146 20.22 12.18 11.83
C ALA A 146 19.98 10.67 11.89
N ALA A 147 19.09 10.22 12.79
CA ALA A 147 18.74 8.82 12.93
C ALA A 147 18.10 8.21 11.67
N ALA A 148 17.48 8.99 10.78
CA ALA A 148 16.93 8.47 9.53
C ALA A 148 18.04 8.10 8.53
N GLY A 149 19.09 8.91 8.45
CA GLY A 149 20.27 8.63 7.64
C GLY A 149 20.97 7.33 8.05
N ASP A 150 21.19 7.17 9.36
CA ASP A 150 21.82 5.96 9.92
C ASP A 150 20.96 4.71 9.69
N GLN A 151 19.65 4.81 9.92
CA GLN A 151 18.70 3.72 9.67
C GLN A 151 18.67 3.33 8.19
N LEU A 152 18.63 4.32 7.28
CA LEU A 152 18.62 4.08 5.85
C LEU A 152 19.92 3.42 5.38
N LYS A 153 21.06 3.83 5.97
CA LYS A 153 22.36 3.22 5.69
C LYS A 153 22.39 1.76 6.12
N GLU A 154 21.86 1.43 7.30
CA GLU A 154 21.77 0.04 7.76
C GLU A 154 20.95 -0.82 6.79
N TRP A 155 19.82 -0.30 6.27
CA TRP A 155 19.04 -0.97 5.24
C TRP A 155 19.83 -1.15 3.94
N ALA A 156 20.52 -0.11 3.47
CA ALA A 156 21.34 -0.15 2.26
C ALA A 156 22.45 -1.21 2.37
N ASP A 157 23.16 -1.23 3.51
CA ASP A 157 24.22 -2.20 3.78
C ASP A 157 23.68 -3.64 3.84
N ARG A 158 22.53 -3.88 4.50
CA ARG A 158 21.87 -5.20 4.54
C ARG A 158 21.43 -5.70 3.16
N SER A 159 20.96 -4.80 2.31
CA SER A 159 20.48 -5.12 0.96
C SER A 159 21.60 -5.14 -0.08
N GLY A 160 22.81 -4.71 0.27
CA GLY A 160 23.93 -4.56 -0.66
C GLY A 160 23.64 -3.55 -1.77
N VAL A 161 22.96 -2.43 -1.41
CA VAL A 161 22.56 -1.36 -2.31
C VAL A 161 23.33 -0.08 -1.99
N ASP A 162 23.73 0.64 -3.03
CA ASP A 162 24.45 1.91 -2.87
C ASP A 162 23.52 3.01 -2.33
N MET A 163 23.98 3.74 -1.32
CA MET A 163 23.29 4.91 -0.78
C MET A 163 24.10 6.17 -0.97
N ILE A 164 23.45 7.22 -1.43
CA ILE A 164 23.93 8.59 -1.46
C ILE A 164 23.15 9.35 -0.37
N GLY A 165 23.85 9.81 0.66
CA GLY A 165 23.28 10.58 1.77
C GLY A 165 23.98 11.92 1.93
N GLY A 166 23.28 12.87 2.54
CA GLY A 166 23.86 14.12 3.00
C GLY A 166 24.21 14.08 4.48
N THR A 167 25.04 15.04 4.93
CA THR A 167 25.19 15.33 6.36
C THR A 167 23.90 15.90 6.92
N GLU A 168 23.71 15.83 8.24
CA GLU A 168 22.57 16.45 8.92
C GLU A 168 22.46 17.93 8.55
N GLY A 169 21.25 18.37 8.18
CA GLY A 169 20.98 19.75 7.73
C GLY A 169 21.39 20.07 6.28
N ALA A 170 21.92 19.11 5.53
CA ALA A 170 22.20 19.31 4.11
C ALA A 170 20.89 19.63 3.32
N ASP A 171 21.04 20.31 2.19
CA ASP A 171 19.90 20.57 1.30
C ASP A 171 19.42 19.27 0.63
N PRO A 172 18.15 18.85 0.83
CA PRO A 172 17.61 17.63 0.20
C PRO A 172 17.79 17.61 -1.32
N GLY A 173 17.65 18.76 -1.97
CA GLY A 173 17.86 18.89 -3.40
C GLY A 173 19.29 18.56 -3.84
N SER A 174 20.29 18.94 -3.07
CA SER A 174 21.69 18.60 -3.37
C SER A 174 21.93 17.10 -3.28
N VAL A 175 21.35 16.43 -2.26
CA VAL A 175 21.43 14.97 -2.11
C VAL A 175 20.81 14.27 -3.32
N VAL A 176 19.62 14.73 -3.77
CA VAL A 176 18.96 14.15 -4.94
C VAL A 176 19.75 14.39 -6.22
N TYR A 177 20.37 15.56 -6.35
CA TYR A 177 21.25 15.85 -7.49
C TYR A 177 22.43 14.88 -7.55
N ASP A 178 23.15 14.70 -6.44
CA ASP A 178 24.29 13.79 -6.35
C ASP A 178 23.88 12.33 -6.57
N ALA A 179 22.74 11.92 -5.99
CA ALA A 179 22.18 10.58 -6.18
C ALA A 179 21.78 10.33 -7.64
N THR A 180 21.25 11.33 -8.33
CA THR A 180 20.92 11.26 -9.76
C THR A 180 22.17 11.08 -10.61
N ALA A 181 23.24 11.82 -10.32
CA ALA A 181 24.53 11.68 -11.00
C ALA A 181 25.12 10.28 -10.75
N ALA A 182 25.05 9.78 -9.52
CA ALA A 182 25.52 8.45 -9.17
C ALA A 182 24.68 7.35 -9.86
N ALA A 183 23.35 7.48 -9.92
CA ALA A 183 22.47 6.55 -10.59
C ALA A 183 22.78 6.44 -12.09
N LYS A 184 22.97 7.57 -12.76
CA LYS A 184 23.38 7.61 -14.19
C LYS A 184 24.73 6.94 -14.40
N ALA A 185 25.75 7.28 -13.59
CA ALA A 185 27.10 6.74 -13.72
C ALA A 185 27.16 5.22 -13.52
N ARG A 186 26.26 4.66 -12.69
CA ARG A 186 26.17 3.23 -12.39
C ARG A 186 25.20 2.47 -13.29
N ASN A 187 24.51 3.16 -14.21
CA ASN A 187 23.41 2.62 -15.00
C ASN A 187 22.38 1.92 -14.09
N ALA A 188 21.93 2.65 -13.06
CA ALA A 188 20.93 2.15 -12.14
C ALA A 188 19.57 2.01 -12.83
N ASP A 189 18.87 0.92 -12.54
CA ASP A 189 17.50 0.69 -13.02
C ASP A 189 16.52 1.54 -12.20
N VAL A 190 16.75 1.67 -10.88
CA VAL A 190 15.85 2.39 -9.97
C VAL A 190 16.66 3.29 -9.02
N LEU A 191 16.26 4.57 -8.94
CA LEU A 191 16.67 5.51 -7.90
C LEU A 191 15.52 5.67 -6.90
N LEU A 192 15.71 5.19 -5.67
CA LEU A 192 14.75 5.37 -4.57
C LEU A 192 15.14 6.63 -3.77
N VAL A 193 14.18 7.52 -3.51
CA VAL A 193 14.40 8.77 -2.77
C VAL A 193 13.58 8.77 -1.49
N ASP A 194 14.24 8.65 -0.32
CA ASP A 194 13.60 8.82 0.99
C ASP A 194 13.50 10.32 1.32
N THR A 195 12.28 10.83 1.47
CA THR A 195 12.03 12.26 1.73
C THR A 195 11.60 12.53 3.16
N ALA A 196 11.73 13.78 3.60
CA ALA A 196 11.24 14.21 4.90
C ALA A 196 9.70 14.13 5.02
N GLY A 197 9.19 13.86 6.23
CA GLY A 197 7.76 13.64 6.48
C GLY A 197 7.05 14.81 7.19
N ARG A 198 7.26 16.05 6.77
CA ARG A 198 6.79 17.25 7.47
C ARG A 198 5.44 17.78 6.95
N LEU A 199 4.40 16.94 6.97
CA LEU A 199 3.08 17.32 6.45
C LEU A 199 2.44 18.50 7.21
N HIS A 200 2.74 18.67 8.51
CA HIS A 200 2.27 19.81 9.30
C HIS A 200 2.72 21.18 8.76
N ASN A 201 3.74 21.21 7.90
CA ASN A 201 4.16 22.40 7.16
C ASN A 201 4.02 22.15 5.65
N LYS A 202 2.78 22.06 5.16
CA LYS A 202 2.45 21.79 3.75
C LYS A 202 3.25 22.64 2.78
N LYS A 203 3.39 23.96 3.06
CA LYS A 203 4.11 24.88 2.18
C LYS A 203 5.57 24.52 2.01
N ASN A 204 6.25 24.16 3.10
CA ASN A 204 7.66 23.76 3.04
C ASN A 204 7.80 22.41 2.32
N LEU A 205 6.92 21.46 2.60
CA LEU A 205 6.90 20.16 1.91
C LEU A 205 6.66 20.32 0.39
N MET A 206 5.69 21.16 -0.01
CA MET A 206 5.46 21.51 -1.42
C MET A 206 6.69 22.09 -2.10
N ASN A 207 7.36 23.05 -1.42
CA ASN A 207 8.56 23.69 -1.94
C ASN A 207 9.71 22.66 -2.10
N GLU A 208 9.89 21.76 -1.12
CA GLU A 208 10.91 20.72 -1.14
C GLU A 208 10.65 19.71 -2.26
N LEU A 209 9.44 19.14 -2.33
CA LEU A 209 9.08 18.20 -3.39
C LEU A 209 9.10 18.87 -4.77
N GLY A 210 8.65 20.13 -4.88
CA GLY A 210 8.74 20.92 -6.10
C GLY A 210 10.19 21.15 -6.55
N LYS A 211 11.12 21.41 -5.62
CA LYS A 211 12.55 21.54 -5.91
C LYS A 211 13.15 20.22 -6.37
N ILE A 212 12.84 19.12 -5.67
CA ILE A 212 13.29 17.76 -6.05
C ILE A 212 12.80 17.43 -7.46
N ASN A 213 11.52 17.65 -7.77
CA ASN A 213 10.96 17.37 -9.08
C ASN A 213 11.66 18.18 -10.20
N LYS A 214 11.93 19.48 -9.99
CA LYS A 214 12.66 20.29 -10.95
C LYS A 214 14.09 19.79 -11.22
N ILE A 215 14.77 19.34 -10.17
CA ILE A 215 16.12 18.74 -10.31
C ILE A 215 16.01 17.47 -11.16
N LEU A 216 15.07 16.58 -10.82
CA LEU A 216 14.88 15.33 -11.55
C LEU A 216 14.48 15.58 -13.02
N GLU A 217 13.56 16.53 -13.29
CA GLU A 217 13.16 16.91 -14.64
C GLU A 217 14.35 17.37 -15.50
N LYS A 218 15.26 18.12 -14.89
CA LYS A 218 16.44 18.63 -15.57
C LYS A 218 17.53 17.56 -15.73
N GLU A 219 17.83 16.85 -14.66
CA GLU A 219 19.01 15.97 -14.58
C GLU A 219 18.72 14.52 -15.01
N TYR A 220 17.45 14.08 -14.96
CA TYR A 220 17.05 12.71 -15.30
C TYR A 220 15.72 12.68 -16.07
N PRO A 221 15.58 13.43 -17.18
CA PRO A 221 14.30 13.60 -17.88
C PRO A 221 13.74 12.29 -18.47
N GLN A 222 14.61 11.33 -18.81
CA GLN A 222 14.22 10.06 -19.41
C GLN A 222 13.70 9.02 -18.39
N ALA A 223 13.95 9.22 -17.08
CA ALA A 223 13.52 8.27 -16.08
C ALA A 223 12.02 8.37 -15.83
N TYR A 224 11.35 7.21 -15.74
CA TYR A 224 9.96 7.13 -15.29
C TYR A 224 9.81 7.69 -13.88
N ARG A 225 8.72 8.40 -13.61
CA ARG A 225 8.46 9.03 -12.31
C ARG A 225 7.39 8.26 -11.56
N GLU A 226 7.75 7.84 -10.37
CA GLU A 226 6.83 7.23 -9.42
C GLU A 226 6.83 8.03 -8.13
N THR A 227 5.67 8.25 -7.53
CA THR A 227 5.53 8.90 -6.22
C THR A 227 4.68 8.02 -5.32
N LEU A 228 5.32 7.38 -4.37
CA LEU A 228 4.69 6.53 -3.37
C LEU A 228 4.45 7.31 -2.07
N VAL A 229 3.23 7.28 -1.58
CA VAL A 229 2.92 7.80 -0.24
C VAL A 229 2.76 6.62 0.73
N VAL A 230 3.57 6.65 1.79
CA VAL A 230 3.54 5.64 2.85
C VAL A 230 2.58 6.08 3.94
N LEU A 231 1.65 5.22 4.30
CA LEU A 231 0.60 5.45 5.30
C LEU A 231 0.61 4.32 6.32
N ASP A 232 0.30 4.65 7.56
CA ASP A 232 0.16 3.71 8.68
C ASP A 232 -1.30 3.26 8.78
N ALA A 233 -1.59 2.01 8.46
CA ALA A 233 -2.95 1.46 8.47
C ALA A 233 -3.60 1.51 9.86
N THR A 234 -2.82 1.47 10.94
CA THR A 234 -3.35 1.53 12.31
C THR A 234 -4.07 2.85 12.62
N THR A 235 -3.81 3.89 11.83
CA THR A 235 -4.44 5.21 12.00
C THR A 235 -5.84 5.30 11.38
N GLY A 236 -6.29 4.28 10.61
CA GLY A 236 -7.62 4.21 10.01
C GLY A 236 -7.93 5.45 9.16
N GLN A 237 -9.08 6.10 9.38
CA GLN A 237 -9.51 7.28 8.62
C GLN A 237 -8.50 8.43 8.60
N ASN A 238 -7.61 8.54 9.60
CA ASN A 238 -6.53 9.53 9.56
C ASN A 238 -5.52 9.25 8.43
N ALA A 239 -5.30 7.98 8.05
CA ALA A 239 -4.47 7.65 6.88
C ALA A 239 -5.09 8.20 5.59
N LEU A 240 -6.41 8.13 5.42
CA LEU A 240 -7.12 8.72 4.29
C LEU A 240 -6.98 10.25 4.26
N VAL A 241 -7.12 10.91 5.41
CA VAL A 241 -6.90 12.37 5.51
C VAL A 241 -5.48 12.73 5.08
N GLN A 242 -4.47 12.02 5.58
CA GLN A 242 -3.08 12.24 5.17
C GLN A 242 -2.88 12.03 3.66
N ALA A 243 -3.45 10.96 3.10
CA ALA A 243 -3.37 10.69 1.68
C ALA A 243 -3.97 11.82 0.83
N LYS A 244 -5.14 12.35 1.21
CA LYS A 244 -5.75 13.54 0.58
C LYS A 244 -4.82 14.75 0.67
N GLU A 245 -4.25 15.00 1.83
CA GLU A 245 -3.32 16.11 2.04
C GLU A 245 -2.04 15.99 1.19
N PHE A 246 -1.51 14.78 1.00
CA PHE A 246 -0.39 14.55 0.09
C PHE A 246 -0.80 14.72 -1.37
N SER A 247 -2.02 14.33 -1.76
CA SER A 247 -2.54 14.54 -3.11
C SER A 247 -2.65 16.01 -3.48
N ASP A 248 -2.88 16.90 -2.51
CA ASP A 248 -2.91 18.36 -2.69
C ASP A 248 -1.51 18.93 -2.99
N VAL A 249 -0.44 18.26 -2.55
CA VAL A 249 0.94 18.77 -2.65
C VAL A 249 1.78 18.08 -3.71
N ALA A 250 1.42 16.84 -4.09
CA ALA A 250 2.16 16.04 -5.05
C ALA A 250 1.23 15.16 -5.89
N LYS A 251 1.61 14.90 -7.14
CA LYS A 251 0.92 13.88 -7.94
C LYS A 251 1.33 12.50 -7.44
N ILE A 252 0.48 11.90 -6.61
CA ILE A 252 0.68 10.55 -6.09
C ILE A 252 0.36 9.55 -7.19
N SER A 253 1.18 8.52 -7.35
CA SER A 253 0.96 7.41 -8.29
C SER A 253 0.75 6.06 -7.61
N GLY A 254 0.99 5.96 -6.31
CA GLY A 254 0.75 4.76 -5.55
C GLY A 254 0.81 4.97 -4.04
N ILE A 255 0.16 4.08 -3.33
CA ILE A 255 0.10 4.03 -1.87
C ILE A 255 0.86 2.80 -1.36
N VAL A 256 1.57 2.97 -0.26
CA VAL A 256 2.14 1.87 0.53
C VAL A 256 1.46 1.88 1.90
N LEU A 257 0.76 0.81 2.24
CA LEU A 257 0.15 0.65 3.56
C LEU A 257 1.05 -0.20 4.45
N THR A 258 1.47 0.35 5.58
CA THR A 258 2.32 -0.32 6.56
C THR A 258 1.54 -0.73 7.80
N LYS A 259 2.12 -1.61 8.62
CA LYS A 259 1.59 -2.06 9.93
C LYS A 259 0.21 -2.72 9.84
N MET A 260 -0.04 -3.41 8.72
CA MET A 260 -1.29 -4.14 8.52
C MET A 260 -1.46 -5.30 9.52
N ASP A 261 -0.35 -5.83 10.05
CA ASP A 261 -0.29 -6.88 11.07
C ASP A 261 -0.76 -6.46 12.47
N GLY A 262 -0.83 -5.15 12.71
CA GLY A 262 -1.21 -4.59 14.03
C GLY A 262 -2.63 -4.04 14.10
N THR A 263 -3.40 -4.03 13.02
CA THR A 263 -4.62 -3.23 12.93
C THR A 263 -5.91 -4.04 12.81
N ALA A 264 -7.00 -3.51 13.40
CA ALA A 264 -8.37 -3.91 13.11
C ALA A 264 -9.01 -3.03 12.01
N LYS A 265 -8.24 -2.14 11.38
CA LYS A 265 -8.68 -1.10 10.44
C LYS A 265 -8.21 -1.36 9.01
N GLY A 266 -8.05 -2.62 8.62
CA GLY A 266 -7.56 -2.99 7.28
C GLY A 266 -8.46 -2.54 6.14
N GLY A 267 -9.75 -2.32 6.39
CA GLY A 267 -10.70 -1.76 5.42
C GLY A 267 -10.29 -0.40 4.86
N ILE A 268 -9.40 0.32 5.56
CA ILE A 268 -8.85 1.60 5.09
C ILE A 268 -8.17 1.50 3.71
N ALA A 269 -7.66 0.32 3.33
CA ALA A 269 -7.10 0.09 2.00
C ALA A 269 -8.14 0.35 0.91
N VAL A 270 -9.37 -0.13 1.11
CA VAL A 270 -10.51 0.05 0.19
C VAL A 270 -10.91 1.52 0.13
N ALA A 271 -11.04 2.17 1.31
CA ALA A 271 -11.41 3.59 1.41
C ALA A 271 -10.43 4.50 0.65
N ILE A 272 -9.12 4.31 0.84
CA ILE A 272 -8.09 5.14 0.21
C ILE A 272 -8.17 5.02 -1.31
N GLN A 273 -8.27 3.81 -1.84
CA GLN A 273 -8.31 3.59 -3.29
C GLN A 273 -9.58 4.17 -3.92
N ALA A 274 -10.75 3.97 -3.30
CA ALA A 274 -12.02 4.51 -3.79
C ALA A 274 -12.09 6.05 -3.74
N GLU A 275 -11.55 6.65 -2.68
CA GLU A 275 -11.59 8.10 -2.50
C GLU A 275 -10.62 8.85 -3.42
N LEU A 276 -9.40 8.32 -3.60
CA LEU A 276 -8.33 9.01 -4.30
C LEU A 276 -8.19 8.57 -5.76
N GLY A 277 -8.70 7.41 -6.12
CA GLY A 277 -8.43 6.79 -7.43
C GLY A 277 -6.94 6.47 -7.63
N VAL A 278 -6.19 6.30 -6.53
CA VAL A 278 -4.77 5.95 -6.54
C VAL A 278 -4.60 4.53 -6.01
N PRO A 279 -3.91 3.63 -6.72
CA PRO A 279 -3.81 2.24 -6.31
C PRO A 279 -2.97 2.07 -5.04
N VAL A 280 -3.40 1.18 -4.15
CA VAL A 280 -2.51 0.58 -3.15
C VAL A 280 -1.57 -0.35 -3.90
N LYS A 281 -0.26 -0.09 -3.85
CA LYS A 281 0.75 -0.88 -4.59
C LYS A 281 1.50 -1.87 -3.71
N TYR A 282 1.71 -1.51 -2.46
CA TYR A 282 2.42 -2.37 -1.51
C TYR A 282 1.74 -2.38 -0.15
N ILE A 283 1.83 -3.52 0.52
CA ILE A 283 1.42 -3.67 1.92
C ILE A 283 2.58 -4.22 2.75
N GLY A 284 2.70 -3.71 3.98
CA GLY A 284 3.66 -4.17 4.98
C GLY A 284 2.95 -4.88 6.13
N VAL A 285 3.36 -6.13 6.38
CA VAL A 285 2.77 -7.02 7.40
C VAL A 285 3.83 -7.50 8.41
N GLY A 286 4.82 -6.68 8.72
CA GLY A 286 5.91 -7.01 9.64
C GLY A 286 7.21 -6.26 9.35
N GLU A 287 8.33 -6.73 9.90
CA GLU A 287 9.59 -5.96 9.96
C GLU A 287 10.66 -6.44 8.96
N THR A 288 10.55 -7.64 8.38
CA THR A 288 11.55 -8.19 7.45
C THR A 288 11.35 -7.67 6.02
N ILE A 289 12.34 -7.86 5.13
CA ILE A 289 12.22 -7.51 3.70
C ILE A 289 11.04 -8.23 3.07
N ASP A 290 10.85 -9.50 3.41
CA ASP A 290 9.77 -10.34 2.88
C ASP A 290 8.37 -9.87 3.32
N ASP A 291 8.27 -9.02 4.37
CA ASP A 291 7.00 -8.52 4.90
C ASP A 291 6.48 -7.28 4.16
N LEU A 292 7.20 -6.75 3.18
CA LEU A 292 6.68 -5.77 2.22
C LEU A 292 6.34 -6.52 0.92
N GLN A 293 5.08 -6.55 0.53
CA GLN A 293 4.65 -7.27 -0.67
C GLN A 293 3.87 -6.38 -1.64
N LYS A 294 3.91 -6.73 -2.93
CA LYS A 294 2.99 -6.15 -3.91
C LYS A 294 1.57 -6.42 -3.47
N PHE A 295 0.72 -5.43 -3.68
CA PHE A 295 -0.68 -5.57 -3.36
C PHE A 295 -1.38 -6.42 -4.42
N ASP A 296 -2.00 -7.50 -3.99
CA ASP A 296 -2.91 -8.31 -4.77
C ASP A 296 -4.32 -8.19 -4.19
N PRO A 297 -5.28 -7.62 -4.94
CA PRO A 297 -6.67 -7.45 -4.47
C PRO A 297 -7.34 -8.76 -4.10
N ASP A 298 -7.10 -9.82 -4.87
CA ASP A 298 -7.72 -11.11 -4.64
C ASP A 298 -7.19 -11.76 -3.38
N GLU A 299 -5.86 -11.79 -3.20
CA GLU A 299 -5.23 -12.30 -1.98
C GLU A 299 -5.66 -11.49 -0.75
N PHE A 300 -5.70 -10.15 -0.87
CA PHE A 300 -6.09 -9.28 0.23
C PHE A 300 -7.53 -9.52 0.67
N VAL A 301 -8.48 -9.52 -0.27
CA VAL A 301 -9.89 -9.71 0.05
C VAL A 301 -10.16 -11.15 0.50
N ASN A 302 -9.50 -12.15 -0.11
CA ASN A 302 -9.60 -13.54 0.37
C ASN A 302 -9.08 -13.68 1.81
N ALA A 303 -7.95 -13.04 2.14
CA ALA A 303 -7.42 -13.03 3.51
C ALA A 303 -8.37 -12.32 4.49
N LEU A 304 -9.02 -11.23 4.06
CA LEU A 304 -9.98 -10.49 4.86
C LEU A 304 -11.25 -11.31 5.16
N PHE A 305 -11.70 -12.15 4.23
CA PHE A 305 -12.91 -12.97 4.37
C PHE A 305 -12.65 -14.45 4.71
N ASP A 306 -11.38 -14.82 4.96
CA ASP A 306 -10.96 -16.21 5.23
C ASP A 306 -11.37 -17.21 4.14
N VAL A 307 -11.39 -16.75 2.90
CA VAL A 307 -11.65 -17.59 1.73
C VAL A 307 -10.36 -18.29 1.35
N LYS A 308 -10.28 -19.61 1.53
CA LYS A 308 -9.09 -20.40 1.13
C LYS A 308 -8.90 -20.30 -0.38
N ASN A 309 -7.67 -20.01 -0.81
CA ASN A 309 -7.31 -20.10 -2.22
C ASN A 309 -7.40 -21.55 -2.70
N LYS A 310 -7.85 -21.75 -3.96
CA LYS A 310 -7.96 -23.11 -4.55
C LYS A 310 -6.60 -23.82 -4.62
N GLU A 311 -5.48 -23.08 -4.61
CA GLU A 311 -4.12 -23.62 -4.69
C GLU A 311 -3.66 -24.29 -3.37
N ASP A 312 -4.17 -23.83 -2.20
CA ASP A 312 -3.85 -24.47 -0.91
C ASP A 312 -4.50 -25.85 -0.74
N ASN A 313 -5.49 -26.21 -1.57
CA ASN A 313 -6.14 -27.52 -1.52
C ASN A 313 -5.39 -28.62 -2.28
N ASP A 314 -4.48 -28.27 -3.20
CA ASP A 314 -3.71 -29.27 -3.95
C ASP A 314 -2.45 -29.72 -3.19
N GLU A 315 -1.87 -28.89 -2.31
CA GLU A 315 -0.72 -29.29 -1.47
C GLU A 315 -1.14 -30.22 -0.33
N ASP A 316 -2.36 -30.06 0.24
CA ASP A 316 -2.89 -30.97 1.28
C ASP A 316 -3.39 -32.31 0.70
N ALA A 317 -3.61 -32.42 -0.61
CA ALA A 317 -4.05 -33.64 -1.27
C ALA A 317 -2.88 -34.58 -1.63
N ASP A 318 -1.68 -34.05 -1.87
CA ASP A 318 -0.46 -34.83 -2.18
C ASP A 318 0.30 -35.30 -0.91
N ALA A 319 -0.12 -34.85 0.29
CA ALA A 319 0.50 -35.22 1.57
C ALA A 319 -0.26 -36.34 2.33
N ARG A 320 -1.19 -37.07 1.67
CA ARG A 320 -1.90 -38.20 2.28
C ARG A 320 -1.63 -39.52 1.56
#